data_e34e572538a3164d9e045d0e5b01eb68
#
_entry.id   e34e572538a3164d9e045d0e5b01eb68
#
_cell.length_a   1.000
_cell.length_b   1.000
_cell.length_c   1.000
_cell.angle_alpha   90.00
_cell.angle_beta   90.00
_cell.angle_gamma   90.00
#
_symmetry.space_group_name_H-M   'P 1'
#
loop_
_entity.id
_entity.type
_entity.pdbx_description
1 polymer ?
#
loop_
_entity_poly.entity_id
_entity_poly.type
_entity_poly.pdbx_seq_one_letter_code
_entity_poly.pdbx_strand_id
1 'polypeptide(L)'
;LMNMRAWSLLLLLFLSSAISAQHADHYLDTPLPQAWEEGGEVFRQTLPVDDQWWKSFGDTTLDSLISIAVDRNYSVLTAIDRMNMAKAGLRMERSGFFPTVGINAGWTRQQTSGNTSELPQSTQHYYDVSANMSWELDIFGSIRQRVKAQKETFAASKEEYTAVMVSLSAQV
;
A
#
# COMPACT_ATOMS: atom_id res chain seq x y z
N LEU A 1 28.52 -31.31 20.77
CA LEU A 1 29.72 -30.72 20.11
C LEU A 1 29.53 -30.77 18.61
N MET A 2 28.95 -29.76 18.06
CA MET A 2 28.71 -29.60 16.62
C MET A 2 30.05 -29.23 15.97
N ASN A 3 30.52 -30.06 15.03
CA ASN A 3 31.84 -29.95 14.40
C ASN A 3 32.01 -28.58 13.68
N MET A 4 33.20 -27.97 13.82
CA MET A 4 33.60 -26.73 13.13
C MET A 4 33.31 -26.73 11.63
N ARG A 5 33.28 -27.90 10.99
CA ARG A 5 32.93 -28.11 9.57
C ARG A 5 31.44 -27.83 9.27
N ALA A 6 30.55 -28.01 10.24
CA ALA A 6 29.13 -27.72 10.08
C ALA A 6 28.85 -26.20 10.12
N TRP A 7 29.62 -25.45 10.90
CA TRP A 7 29.52 -24.00 10.95
C TRP A 7 30.02 -23.31 9.67
N SER A 8 31.08 -23.86 9.04
CA SER A 8 31.59 -23.33 7.77
C SER A 8 30.63 -23.57 6.61
N LEU A 9 29.89 -24.69 6.60
CA LEU A 9 28.87 -24.99 5.59
C LEU A 9 27.62 -24.09 5.77
N LEU A 10 27.20 -23.84 7.00
CA LEU A 10 26.11 -22.89 7.30
C LEU A 10 26.47 -21.46 6.88
N LEU A 11 27.71 -21.02 7.15
CA LEU A 11 28.20 -19.69 6.77
C LEU A 11 28.29 -19.54 5.23
N LEU A 12 28.70 -20.59 4.51
CA LEU A 12 28.73 -20.61 3.05
C LEU A 12 27.32 -20.58 2.44
N LEU A 13 26.34 -21.25 3.05
CA LEU A 13 24.93 -21.20 2.63
C LEU A 13 24.33 -19.79 2.85
N PHE A 14 24.68 -19.10 3.93
CA PHE A 14 24.24 -17.72 4.15
C PHE A 14 24.91 -16.72 3.20
N LEU A 15 26.20 -16.91 2.85
CA LEU A 15 26.85 -16.07 1.85
C LEU A 15 26.27 -16.22 0.45
N SER A 16 25.88 -17.44 0.06
CA SER A 16 25.30 -17.69 -1.26
C SER A 16 23.92 -17.07 -1.44
N SER A 17 23.11 -16.98 -0.37
CA SER A 17 21.80 -16.32 -0.41
C SER A 17 21.90 -14.78 -0.48
N ALA A 18 22.98 -14.19 0.05
CA ALA A 18 23.21 -12.74 -0.03
C ALA A 18 23.60 -12.27 -1.44
N ILE A 19 24.26 -13.13 -2.24
CA ILE A 19 24.69 -12.79 -3.61
C ILE A 19 23.52 -12.79 -4.58
N SER A 20 22.48 -13.61 -4.36
CA SER A 20 21.31 -13.64 -5.24
C SER A 20 20.37 -12.44 -5.11
N ALA A 21 20.42 -11.71 -4.01
CA ALA A 21 19.56 -10.54 -3.78
C ALA A 21 20.05 -9.27 -4.50
N GLN A 22 21.30 -9.22 -4.94
CA GLN A 22 21.88 -8.04 -5.61
C GLN A 22 21.62 -7.98 -7.12
N HIS A 23 21.10 -9.04 -7.72
CA HIS A 23 20.89 -9.10 -9.18
C HIS A 23 19.52 -8.61 -9.66
N ALA A 24 18.58 -8.36 -8.75
CA ALA A 24 17.23 -7.91 -9.14
C ALA A 24 17.14 -6.40 -9.45
N ASP A 25 18.03 -5.59 -8.88
CA ASP A 25 17.98 -4.13 -9.06
C ASP A 25 18.56 -3.66 -10.40
N HIS A 26 19.31 -4.51 -11.11
CA HIS A 26 20.01 -4.10 -12.36
C HIS A 26 19.07 -3.96 -13.57
N TYR A 27 17.89 -4.56 -13.55
CA TYR A 27 16.93 -4.44 -14.66
C TYR A 27 16.10 -3.15 -14.63
N LEU A 28 16.11 -2.43 -13.49
CA LEU A 28 15.38 -1.17 -13.34
C LEU A 28 16.27 0.07 -13.58
N ASP A 29 17.57 -0.12 -13.69
CA ASP A 29 18.57 0.95 -13.91
C ASP A 29 18.95 1.15 -15.38
N THR A 30 18.17 0.61 -16.33
CA THR A 30 18.39 0.99 -17.73
C THR A 30 17.95 2.45 -17.87
N PRO A 31 18.87 3.41 -18.01
CA PRO A 31 18.47 4.80 -18.17
C PRO A 31 17.60 4.88 -19.42
N LEU A 32 16.38 5.36 -19.24
CA LEU A 32 15.52 5.67 -20.37
C LEU A 32 16.28 6.61 -21.32
N PRO A 33 16.19 6.42 -22.65
CA PRO A 33 16.81 7.34 -23.60
C PRO A 33 16.44 8.78 -23.22
N GLN A 34 17.43 9.64 -23.06
CA GLN A 34 17.21 11.03 -22.67
C GLN A 34 16.52 11.87 -23.76
N ALA A 35 16.32 11.30 -24.93
CA ALA A 35 15.58 11.92 -26.03
C ALA A 35 14.94 10.84 -26.90
N TRP A 36 13.76 11.11 -27.43
CA TRP A 36 13.17 10.34 -28.52
C TRP A 36 13.95 10.60 -29.79
N GLU A 37 14.28 9.58 -30.59
CA GLU A 37 15.08 9.73 -31.80
C GLU A 37 14.44 10.67 -32.84
N GLU A 38 13.10 10.79 -32.84
CA GLU A 38 12.33 11.62 -33.77
C GLU A 38 11.82 12.93 -33.17
N GLY A 39 12.02 13.16 -31.87
CA GLY A 39 11.56 14.36 -31.18
C GLY A 39 12.70 15.35 -30.94
N GLY A 40 12.71 16.45 -31.64
CA GLY A 40 13.64 17.57 -31.41
C GLY A 40 13.59 18.08 -29.95
N GLU A 41 14.35 19.12 -29.62
CA GLU A 41 14.50 19.70 -28.26
C GLU A 41 13.19 20.03 -27.54
N VAL A 42 12.07 20.14 -28.27
CA VAL A 42 10.73 20.41 -27.73
C VAL A 42 10.24 19.31 -26.77
N PHE A 43 10.65 18.04 -26.98
CA PHE A 43 10.26 16.93 -26.09
C PHE A 43 11.21 16.69 -24.91
N ARG A 44 12.29 17.46 -24.80
CA ARG A 44 13.21 17.38 -23.64
C ARG A 44 12.69 18.09 -22.39
N GLN A 45 11.73 18.97 -22.54
CA GLN A 45 11.07 19.60 -21.42
C GLN A 45 9.88 18.72 -21.02
N THR A 46 9.99 17.99 -19.91
CA THR A 46 8.82 17.50 -19.19
C THR A 46 8.08 18.74 -18.67
N LEU A 47 7.28 19.33 -19.54
CA LEU A 47 6.35 20.36 -19.09
C LEU A 47 5.41 19.69 -18.09
N PRO A 48 5.24 20.24 -16.88
CA PRO A 48 4.20 19.76 -16.00
C PRO A 48 2.89 19.81 -16.77
N VAL A 49 2.12 18.72 -16.73
CA VAL A 49 0.79 18.70 -17.34
C VAL A 49 -0.02 19.77 -16.63
N ASP A 50 -0.36 20.83 -17.36
CA ASP A 50 -1.27 21.87 -16.85
C ASP A 50 -2.67 21.26 -16.81
N ASP A 51 -3.14 20.96 -15.61
CA ASP A 51 -4.49 20.43 -15.38
C ASP A 51 -5.59 21.48 -15.68
N GLN A 52 -5.23 22.71 -15.97
CA GLN A 52 -6.13 23.82 -16.33
C GLN A 52 -5.79 24.45 -17.69
N TRP A 53 -5.25 23.65 -18.63
CA TRP A 53 -4.77 24.06 -19.93
C TRP A 53 -5.79 24.91 -20.73
N TRP A 54 -7.09 24.70 -20.54
CA TRP A 54 -8.18 25.43 -21.21
C TRP A 54 -8.25 26.91 -20.83
N LYS A 55 -7.72 27.31 -19.66
CA LYS A 55 -7.67 28.71 -19.23
C LYS A 55 -6.84 29.59 -20.16
N SER A 56 -5.93 29.01 -20.93
CA SER A 56 -5.14 29.73 -21.94
C SER A 56 -6.01 30.32 -23.05
N PHE A 57 -7.23 29.82 -23.25
CA PHE A 57 -8.16 30.36 -24.24
C PHE A 57 -8.87 31.64 -23.78
N GLY A 58 -8.88 31.94 -22.49
CA GLY A 58 -9.51 33.15 -21.92
C GLY A 58 -11.04 33.20 -22.08
N ASP A 59 -11.70 32.04 -22.31
CA ASP A 59 -13.16 31.94 -22.48
C ASP A 59 -13.82 31.57 -21.14
N THR A 60 -14.55 32.52 -20.57
CA THR A 60 -15.27 32.36 -19.29
C THR A 60 -16.44 31.38 -19.39
N THR A 61 -17.02 31.21 -20.59
CA THR A 61 -18.09 30.22 -20.81
C THR A 61 -17.53 28.81 -20.76
N LEU A 62 -16.39 28.60 -21.41
CA LEU A 62 -15.66 27.32 -21.36
C LEU A 62 -15.25 26.98 -19.92
N ASP A 63 -14.71 27.94 -19.18
CA ASP A 63 -14.36 27.76 -17.77
C ASP A 63 -15.55 27.27 -16.93
N SER A 64 -16.72 27.91 -17.14
CA SER A 64 -17.94 27.54 -16.41
C SER A 64 -18.44 26.14 -16.78
N LEU A 65 -18.42 25.76 -18.06
CA LEU A 65 -18.85 24.46 -18.52
C LEU A 65 -17.94 23.35 -17.98
N ILE A 66 -16.62 23.53 -18.03
CA ILE A 66 -15.66 22.56 -17.48
C ILE A 66 -15.84 22.44 -15.97
N SER A 67 -16.00 23.54 -15.24
CA SER A 67 -16.24 23.49 -13.78
C SER A 67 -17.47 22.64 -13.44
N ILE A 68 -18.60 22.86 -14.12
CA ILE A 68 -19.83 22.08 -13.92
C ILE A 68 -19.61 20.59 -14.29
N ALA A 69 -18.88 20.34 -15.38
CA ALA A 69 -18.58 18.98 -15.80
C ALA A 69 -17.74 18.22 -14.76
N VAL A 70 -16.71 18.87 -14.22
CA VAL A 70 -15.83 18.28 -13.18
C VAL A 70 -16.61 18.01 -11.90
N ASP A 71 -17.41 18.96 -11.42
CA ASP A 71 -18.13 18.84 -10.16
C ASP A 71 -19.20 17.73 -10.16
N ARG A 72 -19.71 17.38 -11.35
CA ARG A 72 -20.83 16.43 -11.49
C ARG A 72 -20.46 15.13 -12.18
N ASN A 73 -19.20 14.94 -12.53
CA ASN A 73 -18.77 13.75 -13.27
C ASN A 73 -18.41 12.60 -12.33
N TYR A 74 -19.10 11.47 -12.49
CA TYR A 74 -18.84 10.26 -11.70
C TYR A 74 -17.45 9.66 -11.93
N SER A 75 -16.84 9.85 -13.09
CA SER A 75 -15.47 9.37 -13.34
C SER A 75 -14.45 10.12 -12.49
N VAL A 76 -14.64 11.44 -12.29
CA VAL A 76 -13.80 12.25 -11.39
C VAL A 76 -13.97 11.79 -9.93
N LEU A 77 -15.22 11.61 -9.49
CA LEU A 77 -15.49 11.08 -8.13
C LEU A 77 -14.86 9.70 -7.92
N THR A 78 -14.97 8.81 -8.90
CA THR A 78 -14.34 7.48 -8.86
C THR A 78 -12.81 7.58 -8.77
N ALA A 79 -12.18 8.49 -9.51
CA ALA A 79 -10.74 8.70 -9.45
C ALA A 79 -10.29 9.22 -8.07
N ILE A 80 -11.07 10.13 -7.46
CA ILE A 80 -10.85 10.62 -6.10
C ILE A 80 -10.95 9.46 -5.09
N ASP A 81 -11.96 8.60 -5.23
CA ASP A 81 -12.13 7.46 -4.34
C ASP A 81 -10.98 6.45 -4.47
N ARG A 82 -10.51 6.17 -5.69
CA ARG A 82 -9.32 5.33 -5.93
C ARG A 82 -8.07 5.92 -5.28
N MET A 83 -7.86 7.22 -5.40
CA MET A 83 -6.76 7.92 -4.73
C MET A 83 -6.88 7.80 -3.19
N ASN A 84 -8.10 7.94 -2.63
CA ASN A 84 -8.33 7.78 -1.20
C ASN A 84 -8.10 6.33 -0.74
N MET A 85 -8.47 5.33 -1.55
CA MET A 85 -8.18 3.91 -1.30
C MET A 85 -6.68 3.64 -1.29
N ALA A 86 -5.93 4.16 -2.27
CA ALA A 86 -4.47 4.02 -2.31
C ALA A 86 -3.80 4.68 -1.10
N LYS A 87 -4.29 5.86 -0.68
CA LYS A 87 -3.84 6.56 0.54
C LYS A 87 -4.13 5.74 1.81
N ALA A 88 -5.29 5.11 1.89
CA ALA A 88 -5.64 4.22 3.02
C ALA A 88 -4.74 2.99 3.03
N GLY A 89 -4.46 2.38 1.87
CA GLY A 89 -3.50 1.29 1.72
C GLY A 89 -2.10 1.67 2.22
N LEU A 90 -1.62 2.87 1.88
CA LEU A 90 -0.35 3.37 2.40
C LEU A 90 -0.33 3.49 3.93
N ARG A 91 -1.44 3.93 4.53
CA ARG A 91 -1.56 3.99 6.01
C ARG A 91 -1.55 2.59 6.62
N MET A 92 -2.23 1.64 5.97
CA MET A 92 -2.27 0.24 6.40
C MET A 92 -0.86 -0.37 6.38
N GLU A 93 -0.08 -0.22 5.30
CA GLU A 93 1.30 -0.72 5.27
C GLU A 93 2.19 -0.06 6.33
N ARG A 94 2.01 1.23 6.58
CA ARG A 94 2.74 1.94 7.65
C ARG A 94 2.40 1.45 9.05
N SER A 95 1.19 0.91 9.27
CA SER A 95 0.81 0.37 10.58
C SER A 95 1.65 -0.84 10.98
N GLY A 96 2.25 -1.55 10.01
CA GLY A 96 3.18 -2.65 10.27
C GLY A 96 4.45 -2.24 11.04
N PHE A 97 4.79 -0.96 11.10
CA PHE A 97 5.90 -0.49 11.96
C PHE A 97 5.55 -0.45 13.46
N PHE A 98 4.27 -0.54 13.80
CA PHE A 98 3.79 -0.42 15.17
C PHE A 98 3.30 -1.76 15.70
N PRO A 99 3.37 -1.99 17.02
CA PRO A 99 2.80 -3.18 17.62
C PRO A 99 1.27 -3.20 17.47
N THR A 100 0.74 -4.40 17.26
CA THR A 100 -0.70 -4.64 17.32
C THR A 100 -1.07 -5.07 18.75
N VAL A 101 -2.03 -4.37 19.33
CA VAL A 101 -2.55 -4.66 20.67
C VAL A 101 -3.98 -5.16 20.53
N GLY A 102 -4.23 -6.35 21.06
CA GLY A 102 -5.57 -6.94 21.15
C GLY A 102 -6.01 -7.01 22.61
N ILE A 103 -7.28 -6.73 22.87
CA ILE A 103 -7.93 -6.95 24.17
C ILE A 103 -9.11 -7.87 23.89
N ASN A 104 -9.17 -8.97 24.63
CA ASN A 104 -10.27 -9.92 24.57
C ASN A 104 -10.95 -9.98 25.92
N ALA A 105 -12.27 -9.97 25.91
CA ALA A 105 -13.09 -10.23 27.09
C ALA A 105 -14.15 -11.26 26.74
N GLY A 106 -14.25 -12.29 27.55
CA GLY A 106 -15.18 -13.40 27.36
C GLY A 106 -16.01 -13.65 28.60
N TRP A 107 -17.23 -14.11 28.39
CA TRP A 107 -18.07 -14.68 29.40
C TRP A 107 -18.61 -16.01 28.91
N THR A 108 -18.39 -17.04 29.69
CA THR A 108 -18.85 -18.41 29.38
C THR A 108 -19.66 -18.96 30.53
N ARG A 109 -20.84 -19.47 30.22
CA ARG A 109 -21.64 -20.27 31.14
C ARG A 109 -21.54 -21.73 30.74
N GLN A 110 -21.00 -22.57 31.64
CA GLN A 110 -20.86 -24.00 31.44
C GLN A 110 -21.71 -24.77 32.45
N GLN A 111 -22.46 -25.72 31.95
CA GLN A 111 -23.22 -26.65 32.79
C GLN A 111 -22.68 -28.07 32.60
N THR A 112 -22.21 -28.67 33.65
CA THR A 112 -21.78 -30.09 33.66
C THR A 112 -22.99 -30.98 33.70
N SER A 113 -23.06 -31.96 32.75
CA SER A 113 -24.14 -32.96 32.74
C SER A 113 -23.95 -33.96 33.90
N GLY A 114 -24.97 -34.14 34.70
CA GLY A 114 -24.98 -35.17 35.76
C GLY A 114 -25.05 -36.61 35.24
N ASN A 115 -25.27 -36.83 33.93
CA ASN A 115 -25.38 -38.16 33.32
C ASN A 115 -24.05 -38.68 32.74
N THR A 116 -23.04 -37.83 32.61
CA THR A 116 -21.75 -38.16 31.95
C THR A 116 -20.55 -38.09 32.89
N SER A 117 -20.72 -37.61 34.11
CA SER A 117 -19.67 -37.52 35.14
C SER A 117 -20.17 -38.00 36.48
N GLU A 118 -19.28 -38.56 37.30
CA GLU A 118 -19.55 -38.94 38.71
C GLU A 118 -19.81 -37.72 39.61
N LEU A 119 -19.68 -36.52 39.07
CA LEU A 119 -19.89 -35.26 39.77
C LEU A 119 -21.33 -34.78 39.59
N PRO A 120 -21.94 -34.19 40.65
CA PRO A 120 -23.30 -33.64 40.53
C PRO A 120 -23.35 -32.53 39.51
N GLN A 121 -24.50 -32.38 38.86
CA GLN A 121 -24.76 -31.31 37.92
C GLN A 121 -24.44 -29.95 38.56
N SER A 122 -23.59 -29.19 37.93
CA SER A 122 -23.21 -27.84 38.39
C SER A 122 -23.20 -26.86 37.23
N THR A 123 -23.58 -25.61 37.51
CA THR A 123 -23.46 -24.51 36.56
C THR A 123 -22.37 -23.59 37.06
N GLN A 124 -21.41 -23.31 36.16
CA GLN A 124 -20.28 -22.42 36.42
C GLN A 124 -20.28 -21.27 35.43
N HIS A 125 -19.86 -20.12 35.90
CA HIS A 125 -19.67 -18.91 35.11
C HIS A 125 -18.19 -18.55 35.10
N TYR A 126 -17.64 -18.41 33.91
CA TYR A 126 -16.25 -18.01 33.72
C TYR A 126 -16.23 -16.63 33.06
N TYR A 127 -15.40 -15.76 33.60
CA TYR A 127 -15.07 -14.48 33.04
C TYR A 127 -13.59 -14.49 32.69
N ASP A 128 -13.26 -14.22 31.45
CA ASP A 128 -11.88 -14.09 31.01
C ASP A 128 -11.64 -12.69 30.43
N VAL A 129 -10.54 -12.11 30.82
CA VAL A 129 -10.05 -10.86 30.24
C VAL A 129 -8.57 -11.06 29.94
N SER A 130 -8.19 -10.86 28.70
CA SER A 130 -6.80 -10.97 28.27
C SER A 130 -6.39 -9.82 27.39
N ALA A 131 -5.14 -9.42 27.49
CA ALA A 131 -4.50 -8.48 26.60
C ALA A 131 -3.31 -9.17 25.94
N ASN A 132 -3.18 -9.01 24.63
CA ASN A 132 -2.05 -9.53 23.87
C ASN A 132 -1.44 -8.42 23.03
N MET A 133 -0.13 -8.47 22.87
CA MET A 133 0.61 -7.57 21.98
C MET A 133 1.52 -8.41 21.09
N SER A 134 1.49 -8.11 19.81
CA SER A 134 2.42 -8.68 18.84
C SER A 134 3.12 -7.55 18.07
N TRP A 135 4.42 -7.70 17.83
CA TRP A 135 5.21 -6.76 17.09
C TRP A 135 6.28 -7.47 16.28
N GLU A 136 6.33 -7.16 14.99
CA GLU A 136 7.35 -7.65 14.09
C GLU A 136 8.38 -6.53 13.81
N LEU A 137 9.62 -6.77 14.20
CA LEU A 137 10.71 -5.83 13.92
C LEU A 137 11.17 -5.99 12.47
N ASP A 138 11.19 -4.90 11.72
CA ASP A 138 11.59 -4.88 10.30
C ASP A 138 13.13 -4.90 10.14
N ILE A 139 13.76 -6.00 10.55
CA ILE A 139 15.23 -6.16 10.52
C ILE A 139 15.72 -6.21 9.06
N PHE A 140 15.00 -6.91 8.19
CA PHE A 140 15.37 -7.13 6.78
C PHE A 140 14.75 -6.11 5.81
N GLY A 141 13.97 -5.15 6.30
CA GLY A 141 13.40 -4.08 5.48
C GLY A 141 12.16 -4.47 4.67
N SER A 142 11.52 -5.60 4.96
CA SER A 142 10.31 -6.06 4.27
C SER A 142 9.16 -5.05 4.37
N ILE A 143 8.88 -4.54 5.58
CA ILE A 143 7.82 -3.54 5.81
C ILE A 143 8.18 -2.23 5.09
N ARG A 144 9.45 -1.80 5.16
CA ARG A 144 9.94 -0.59 4.45
C ARG A 144 9.72 -0.68 2.96
N GLN A 145 10.00 -1.84 2.34
CA GLN A 145 9.80 -2.03 0.90
C GLN A 145 8.32 -2.04 0.52
N ARG A 146 7.44 -2.66 1.32
CA ARG A 146 5.99 -2.61 1.10
C ARG A 146 5.45 -1.18 1.19
N VAL A 147 5.90 -0.41 2.19
CA VAL A 147 5.53 1.00 2.33
C VAL A 147 6.01 1.83 1.14
N LYS A 148 7.24 1.58 0.64
CA LYS A 148 7.76 2.25 -0.55
C LYS A 148 6.89 1.92 -1.77
N ALA A 149 6.61 0.64 -2.03
CA ALA A 149 5.76 0.22 -3.14
C ALA A 149 4.37 0.85 -3.07
N GLN A 150 3.74 0.86 -1.89
CA GLN A 150 2.42 1.46 -1.72
C GLN A 150 2.44 2.99 -1.84
N LYS A 151 3.56 3.65 -1.51
CA LYS A 151 3.75 5.08 -1.75
C LYS A 151 3.75 5.39 -3.25
N GLU A 152 4.42 4.57 -4.07
CA GLU A 152 4.42 4.73 -5.53
C GLU A 152 3.02 4.45 -6.12
N THR A 153 2.29 3.46 -5.58
CA THR A 153 0.90 3.21 -5.96
C THR A 153 0.00 4.43 -5.68
N PHE A 154 0.21 5.09 -4.54
CA PHE A 154 -0.52 6.33 -4.23
C PHE A 154 -0.11 7.49 -5.15
N ALA A 155 1.18 7.60 -5.52
CA ALA A 155 1.62 8.58 -6.51
C ALA A 155 0.97 8.32 -7.87
N ALA A 156 0.98 7.07 -8.36
CA ALA A 156 0.32 6.68 -9.60
C ALA A 156 -1.18 7.02 -9.62
N SER A 157 -1.89 6.83 -8.49
CA SER A 157 -3.31 7.19 -8.41
C SER A 157 -3.60 8.69 -8.51
N LYS A 158 -2.64 9.54 -8.15
CA LYS A 158 -2.73 11.00 -8.36
C LYS A 158 -2.60 11.35 -9.86
N GLU A 159 -1.67 10.70 -10.54
CA GLU A 159 -1.50 10.91 -11.97
C GLU A 159 -2.71 10.39 -12.76
N GLU A 160 -3.33 9.28 -12.31
CA GLU A 160 -4.59 8.79 -12.87
C GLU A 160 -5.71 9.82 -12.72
N TYR A 161 -5.83 10.46 -11.55
CA TYR A 161 -6.79 11.55 -11.34
C TYR A 161 -6.52 12.72 -12.31
N THR A 162 -5.28 13.15 -12.47
CA THR A 162 -4.89 14.21 -13.41
C THR A 162 -5.24 13.82 -14.85
N ALA A 163 -5.00 12.57 -15.25
CA ALA A 163 -5.36 12.07 -16.58
C ALA A 163 -6.89 12.10 -16.84
N VAL A 164 -7.69 11.77 -15.83
CA VAL A 164 -9.16 11.85 -15.90
C VAL A 164 -9.61 13.30 -16.07
N MET A 165 -8.99 14.25 -15.33
CA MET A 165 -9.28 15.68 -15.43
C MET A 165 -8.98 16.24 -16.81
N VAL A 166 -7.80 15.92 -17.37
CA VAL A 166 -7.40 16.34 -18.72
C VAL A 166 -8.33 15.74 -19.77
N SER A 167 -8.64 14.45 -19.66
CA SER A 167 -9.55 13.78 -20.61
C SER A 167 -10.94 14.37 -20.59
N LEU A 168 -11.48 14.65 -19.39
CA LEU A 168 -12.81 15.24 -19.24
C LEU A 168 -12.85 16.66 -19.81
N SER A 169 -11.86 17.50 -19.47
CA SER A 169 -11.80 18.87 -19.98
C SER A 169 -11.67 18.94 -21.51
N ALA A 170 -11.04 17.92 -22.12
CA ALA A 170 -10.94 17.82 -23.59
C ALA A 170 -12.23 17.30 -24.26
N GLN A 171 -13.16 16.74 -23.51
CA GLN A 171 -14.46 16.26 -24.04
C GLN A 171 -15.56 17.33 -24.00
N VAL A 172 -15.39 18.36 -23.20
CA VAL A 172 -16.33 19.50 -23.08
C VAL A 172 -16.14 20.48 -24.21
#